data_be883945940a43a9ec1b964119d0d0b2
#
_entry.id   be883945940a43a9ec1b964119d0d0b2
#
_cell.length_a   1.000
_cell.length_b   1.000
_cell.length_c   1.000
_cell.angle_alpha   90.00
_cell.angle_beta   90.00
_cell.angle_gamma   90.00
#
_symmetry.space_group_name_H-M   'P 1'
#
loop_
_entity.id
_entity.type
_entity.pdbx_description
1 polymer ?
#
loop_
_entity_poly.entity_id
_entity_poly.type
_entity_poly.pdbx_seq_one_letter_code
_entity_poly.pdbx_strand_id
1 'polypeptide(L)' 'MRVLRGQDLLQGSDHEFITNLYRRILLRGPDDGGYRHYRDRIEADPGCRRRMIEELAGSSEARRQPEPPRIIWDDGEL' A
#
# COMPACT_ATOMS: atom_id res chain seq x y z
N MET A 1 -7.14 -15.51 -4.04
CA MET A 1 -6.52 -14.17 -4.32
C MET A 1 -7.38 -13.09 -3.68
N ARG A 2 -6.72 -12.15 -3.01
CA ARG A 2 -7.44 -11.01 -2.42
C ARG A 2 -7.40 -9.83 -3.40
N VAL A 3 -8.55 -9.25 -3.66
CA VAL A 3 -8.65 -8.09 -4.55
C VAL A 3 -8.85 -6.85 -3.68
N LEU A 4 -7.97 -5.87 -3.84
CA LEU A 4 -8.03 -4.62 -3.10
C LEU A 4 -8.15 -3.46 -4.08
N ARG A 5 -9.01 -2.50 -3.74
CA ARG A 5 -9.20 -1.32 -4.58
C ARG A 5 -8.18 -0.25 -4.20
N GLY A 6 -7.38 0.15 -5.18
CA GLY A 6 -6.34 1.13 -4.93
C GLY A 6 -6.88 2.45 -4.41
N GLN A 7 -8.04 2.89 -4.91
CA GLN A 7 -8.67 4.12 -4.46
C GLN A 7 -8.96 4.10 -2.97
N ASP A 8 -9.37 2.94 -2.45
CA ASP A 8 -9.64 2.82 -1.01
C ASP A 8 -8.36 2.95 -0.19
N LEU A 9 -7.25 2.47 -0.72
CA LEU A 9 -5.98 2.52 -0.01
C LEU A 9 -5.34 3.91 -0.03
N LEU A 10 -5.76 4.77 -0.97
CA LEU A 10 -5.20 6.12 -1.09
C LEU A 10 -5.72 7.07 -0.01
N GLN A 11 -6.77 6.70 0.71
CA GLN A 11 -7.48 7.61 1.62
C GLN A 11 -6.71 7.85 2.90
N GLY A 12 -7.03 8.97 3.55
CA GLY A 12 -6.60 9.24 4.90
C GLY A 12 -5.31 10.05 5.01
N SER A 13 -4.94 10.36 6.23
CA SER A 13 -3.69 11.03 6.52
C SER A 13 -2.52 10.13 6.15
N ASP A 14 -1.31 10.69 6.19
CA ASP A 14 -0.11 9.89 5.93
C ASP A 14 -0.04 8.70 6.88
N HIS A 15 -0.32 8.93 8.16
CA HIS A 15 -0.30 7.86 9.15
C HIS A 15 -1.34 6.78 8.84
N GLU A 16 -2.56 7.20 8.54
CA GLU A 16 -3.62 6.26 8.19
C GLU A 16 -3.30 5.49 6.92
N PHE A 17 -2.77 6.18 5.93
CA PHE A 17 -2.39 5.55 4.68
C PHE A 17 -1.35 4.46 4.91
N ILE A 18 -0.26 4.77 5.62
CA ILE A 18 0.82 3.80 5.86
C ILE A 18 0.31 2.61 6.66
N THR A 19 -0.45 2.88 7.73
CA THR A 19 -0.98 1.82 8.58
C THR A 19 -1.90 0.88 7.81
N ASN A 20 -2.82 1.45 7.03
CA ASN A 20 -3.76 0.66 6.25
C ASN A 20 -3.06 -0.11 5.14
N LEU A 21 -2.05 0.50 4.53
CA LEU A 21 -1.28 -0.14 3.48
C LEU A 21 -0.69 -1.47 3.98
N TYR A 22 -0.04 -1.41 5.13
CA TYR A 22 0.54 -2.62 5.71
C TYR A 22 -0.53 -3.63 6.11
N ARG A 23 -1.59 -3.16 6.80
CA ARG A 23 -2.63 -4.07 7.27
C ARG A 23 -3.37 -4.75 6.14
N ARG A 24 -3.68 -4.01 5.07
CA ARG A 24 -4.44 -4.55 3.96
C ARG A 24 -3.60 -5.40 3.03
N ILE A 25 -2.36 -5.05 2.83
CA ILE A 25 -1.49 -5.76 1.88
C ILE A 25 -0.68 -6.84 2.58
N LEU A 26 -0.05 -6.52 3.72
CA LEU A 26 0.84 -7.47 4.40
C LEU A 26 0.19 -8.15 5.59
N LEU A 27 -1.03 -7.76 5.96
CA LEU A 27 -1.81 -8.38 7.05
C LEU A 27 -1.13 -8.23 8.40
N ARG A 28 -0.37 -7.15 8.57
CA ARG A 28 0.28 -6.81 9.83
C ARG A 28 0.50 -5.32 9.89
N GLY A 29 0.80 -4.80 11.09
CA GLY A 29 1.16 -3.40 11.22
C GLY A 29 2.58 -3.15 10.69
N PRO A 30 2.92 -1.90 10.40
CA PRO A 30 4.27 -1.57 9.98
C PRO A 30 5.24 -1.62 11.15
N ASP A 31 6.47 -2.05 10.89
CA ASP A 31 7.52 -1.89 11.88
C ASP A 31 8.07 -0.47 11.80
N ASP A 32 8.91 -0.10 12.78
CA ASP A 32 9.41 1.28 12.86
C ASP A 32 10.18 1.69 11.63
N GLY A 33 11.03 0.81 11.12
CA GLY A 33 11.84 1.12 9.94
C GLY A 33 10.99 1.30 8.70
N GLY A 34 10.02 0.41 8.51
CA GLY A 34 9.11 0.51 7.37
C GLY A 34 8.25 1.75 7.43
N TYR A 35 7.72 2.06 8.62
CA TYR A 35 6.91 3.26 8.78
C TYR A 35 7.69 4.52 8.43
N ARG A 36 8.91 4.65 8.98
CA ARG A 36 9.75 5.83 8.70
C ARG A 36 10.08 5.94 7.21
N HIS A 37 10.40 4.82 6.59
CA HIS A 37 10.75 4.79 5.18
C HIS A 37 9.62 5.36 4.33
N TYR A 38 8.40 4.89 4.55
CA TYR A 38 7.26 5.35 3.76
C TYR A 38 6.87 6.77 4.13
N ARG A 39 6.93 7.14 5.40
CA ARG A 39 6.64 8.50 5.82
C ARG A 39 7.58 9.50 5.14
N ASP A 40 8.88 9.18 5.14
CA ASP A 40 9.85 10.07 4.53
C ASP A 40 9.63 10.20 3.03
N ARG A 41 9.25 9.13 2.37
CA ARG A 41 8.96 9.18 0.94
C ARG A 41 7.74 10.05 0.63
N ILE A 42 6.69 9.94 1.44
CA ILE A 42 5.50 10.77 1.23
C ILE A 42 5.82 12.23 1.48
N GLU A 43 6.61 12.53 2.49
CA GLU A 43 7.00 13.91 2.77
C GLU A 43 7.81 14.50 1.62
N ALA A 44 8.67 13.69 1.02
CA ALA A 44 9.49 14.15 -0.11
C ALA A 44 8.69 14.26 -1.40
N ASP A 45 7.67 13.41 -1.58
CA ASP A 45 6.87 13.36 -2.80
C ASP A 45 5.45 12.92 -2.47
N PRO A 46 4.55 13.87 -2.15
CA PRO A 46 3.18 13.52 -1.79
C PRO A 46 2.41 12.76 -2.86
N GLY A 47 2.85 12.81 -4.12
CA GLY A 47 2.20 12.10 -5.20
C GLY A 47 2.59 10.64 -5.34
N CYS A 48 3.43 10.12 -4.43
CA CYS A 48 3.97 8.77 -4.61
C CYS A 48 3.07 7.66 -4.03
N ARG A 49 1.91 7.98 -3.44
CA ARG A 49 1.10 6.97 -2.75
C ARG A 49 0.72 5.81 -3.65
N ARG A 50 0.29 6.09 -4.87
CA ARG A 50 -0.11 5.03 -5.80
C ARG A 50 1.05 4.08 -6.08
N ARG A 51 2.23 4.63 -6.34
CA ARG A 51 3.41 3.82 -6.59
C ARG A 51 3.75 2.96 -5.38
N MET A 52 3.63 3.51 -4.18
CA MET A 52 3.92 2.77 -2.95
C MET A 52 2.97 1.59 -2.77
N ILE A 53 1.69 1.77 -3.10
CA ILE A 53 0.72 0.67 -3.04
C ILE A 53 1.18 -0.46 -3.96
N GLU A 54 1.56 -0.13 -5.19
CA GLU A 54 1.96 -1.15 -6.15
C GLU A 54 3.26 -1.82 -5.77
N GLU A 55 4.21 -1.05 -5.24
CA GLU A 55 5.47 -1.63 -4.77
C GLU A 55 5.25 -2.63 -3.65
N LEU A 56 4.42 -2.28 -2.68
CA LEU A 56 4.21 -3.16 -1.54
C LEU A 56 3.44 -4.41 -1.95
N ALA A 57 2.44 -4.24 -2.82
CA ALA A 57 1.68 -5.39 -3.31
C ALA A 57 2.54 -6.35 -4.13
N GLY A 58 3.57 -5.83 -4.79
CA GLY A 58 4.49 -6.66 -5.55
C GLY A 58 5.70 -7.13 -4.78
N SER A 59 5.78 -6.83 -3.48
CA SER A 59 6.93 -7.22 -2.68
C SER A 59 6.98 -8.73 -2.48
N SER A 60 8.17 -9.23 -2.11
CA SER A 60 8.33 -10.65 -1.84
C SER A 60 7.41 -11.12 -0.71
N GLU A 61 7.30 -10.31 0.32
CA GLU A 61 6.45 -10.66 1.46
C GLU A 61 4.99 -10.80 1.04
N ALA A 62 4.50 -9.87 0.23
CA ALA A 62 3.11 -9.93 -0.23
C ALA A 62 2.89 -11.17 -1.10
N ARG A 63 3.85 -11.47 -1.97
CA ARG A 63 3.69 -12.58 -2.91
C ARG A 63 3.83 -13.96 -2.26
N ARG A 64 4.40 -14.01 -1.05
CA ARG A 64 4.52 -15.27 -0.32
C ARG A 64 3.25 -15.66 0.44
N GLN A 65 2.26 -14.77 0.49
CA GLN A 65 1.01 -15.07 1.19
C GLN A 65 0.23 -16.13 0.44
N PRO A 66 -0.56 -16.95 1.17
CA PRO A 66 -1.41 -17.96 0.52
C PRO A 66 -2.37 -17.33 -0.50
N GLU A 67 -2.85 -16.12 -0.21
CA GLU A 67 -3.70 -15.38 -1.13
C GLU A 67 -3.08 -14.01 -1.35
N PRO A 68 -2.14 -13.90 -2.30
CA PRO A 68 -1.47 -12.61 -2.54
C PRO A 68 -2.46 -11.52 -2.95
N PRO A 69 -2.21 -10.28 -2.57
CA PRO A 69 -3.10 -9.19 -2.91
C PRO A 69 -2.97 -8.79 -4.37
N ARG A 70 -4.10 -8.43 -4.97
CA ARG A 70 -4.13 -7.85 -6.30
C ARG A 70 -4.78 -6.48 -6.20
N ILE A 71 -4.10 -5.46 -6.70
CA ILE A 71 -4.59 -4.09 -6.64
C ILE A 71 -5.30 -3.77 -7.94
N ILE A 72 -6.52 -3.27 -7.84
CA ILE A 72 -7.25 -2.78 -9.02
C ILE A 72 -7.51 -1.29 -8.87
N TRP A 73 -7.57 -0.60 -9.99
CA TRP A 73 -7.79 0.84 -10.02
C TRP A 73 -9.04 1.14 -10.86
N ASP A 74 -9.79 2.16 -10.43
CA ASP A 74 -11.03 2.54 -11.11
C ASP A 74 -10.84 3.65 -12.14
N ASP A 75 -9.62 4.01 -12.45
CA ASP A 75 -9.31 5.09 -13.39
C ASP A 75 -9.24 4.61 -14.83
N GLY A 76 -9.87 3.53 -15.11
CA GLY A 76 -9.90 2.96 -16.42
C GLY A 76 -10.97 3.50 -17.27
N GLU A 77 -11.33 3.60 -17.57
CA GLU A 77 -12.13 3.55 -18.23
C GLU A 77 -12.47 3.76 -19.23
N LEU A 78 -12.51 3.73 -19.43
CA LEU A 78 -12.90 3.96 -20.26
C LEU A 78 -13.03 3.82 -21.08
#